data_510b50d9deeda17d9943a4751059e7c3
#
_entry.id   510b50d9deeda17d9943a4751059e7c3
#
_cell.length_a   1.000
_cell.length_b   1.000
_cell.length_c   1.000
_cell.angle_alpha   90.00
_cell.angle_beta   90.00
_cell.angle_gamma   90.00
#
_symmetry.space_group_name_H-M   'P 1'
#
loop_
_entity.id
_entity.type
_entity.pdbx_description
1 polymer ?
#
loop_
_entity_poly.entity_id
_entity_poly.type
_entity_poly.pdbx_seq_one_letter_code
_entity_poly.pdbx_strand_id
1 'polypeptide(L)'
;DHISFVYYTTAIIVMDESREAVEEKAKLIRQIFTEKGMKKVKIEDFNAVDGFLGCVPGLVGSNIRRPMISTGNLVHMMPLALAWAGNAWNKHLNAPPLLYTQTDGASPFRLNLHIKDVGHSLVIGPTGSGKSVLLNTIEAQWRKYPNGRVIVFDKGASSKVLTCGVHGKFYDIGKSKALSFQPLVNIDDPDERQWALDWLCDFLSEEGIQVLPEHKALVRDSLATVAGMEKKYRTITTFISFLQSNDLKEAFYPLALTDKSGNKGEYGEIFDSDEDHLSITSWQSFEMETLMNAKRIVASTLMYIFHRIEDVVKNNKLEGQGPTLIVLDECWVFFQNPMFAEKIKEWLKTLRKYNTSVLFATQSLDDVAKSAIFDTVLSSCQSRIFLPDKLAITESRQELYRSFGLNRQQVSLIAHAQAQREYYYDSPSGSRLFNLALDLCPFTLSYVAVSDVALAKCKRILDTYGLERFNEMWWKENELELPDYPREEAIAI
;
A
#
# COMPACT_ATOMS: atom_id res chain seq x y z
N ASP A 1 2.96 52.79 7.03
CA ASP A 1 2.70 51.73 6.04
C ASP A 1 2.39 52.37 4.70
N HIS A 2 3.31 52.30 3.75
CA HIS A 2 3.10 52.86 2.42
C HIS A 2 2.36 51.85 1.56
N ILE A 3 1.03 52.03 1.41
CA ILE A 3 0.23 51.29 0.47
C ILE A 3 0.35 51.91 -0.90
N SER A 4 0.95 51.20 -1.86
CA SER A 4 1.01 51.59 -3.27
C SER A 4 -0.17 50.97 -4.03
N PHE A 5 -0.52 51.60 -5.15
CA PHE A 5 -1.58 51.08 -6.03
C PHE A 5 -1.02 50.76 -7.41
N VAL A 6 -1.57 49.70 -8.00
CA VAL A 6 -1.19 49.22 -9.33
C VAL A 6 -2.41 48.96 -10.20
N TYR A 7 -2.25 49.02 -11.49
CA TYR A 7 -3.26 48.58 -12.44
C TYR A 7 -3.08 47.04 -12.62
N TYR A 8 -4.14 46.29 -12.46
CA TYR A 8 -4.12 44.85 -12.57
C TYR A 8 -5.26 44.33 -13.42
N THR A 9 -4.94 43.48 -14.40
CA THR A 9 -5.96 42.83 -15.24
C THR A 9 -5.58 41.34 -15.35
N THR A 10 -6.58 40.50 -15.12
CA THR A 10 -6.47 39.05 -15.43
C THR A 10 -7.17 38.81 -16.77
N ALA A 11 -6.49 38.15 -17.69
CA ALA A 11 -7.05 37.73 -18.95
C ALA A 11 -6.89 36.22 -19.13
N ILE A 12 -7.90 35.59 -19.73
CA ILE A 12 -7.89 34.17 -20.11
C ILE A 12 -8.07 34.12 -21.62
N ILE A 13 -7.12 33.50 -22.31
CA ILE A 13 -7.17 33.30 -23.75
C ILE A 13 -7.70 31.89 -23.98
N VAL A 14 -8.80 31.78 -24.74
CA VAL A 14 -9.41 30.52 -25.13
C VAL A 14 -9.13 30.29 -26.61
N MET A 15 -8.60 29.13 -26.94
CA MET A 15 -8.28 28.73 -28.32
C MET A 15 -8.91 27.38 -28.65
N ASP A 16 -9.40 27.25 -29.88
CA ASP A 16 -9.86 25.97 -30.44
C ASP A 16 -9.78 26.03 -31.97
N GLU A 17 -10.00 24.88 -32.60
CA GLU A 17 -10.02 24.76 -34.07
C GLU A 17 -11.31 25.28 -34.68
N SER A 18 -12.43 25.30 -33.95
CA SER A 18 -13.71 25.84 -34.37
C SER A 18 -14.17 27.03 -33.57
N ARG A 19 -14.84 27.99 -34.18
CA ARG A 19 -15.40 29.16 -33.56
C ARG A 19 -16.47 28.79 -32.54
N GLU A 20 -17.32 27.83 -32.88
CA GLU A 20 -18.39 27.35 -32.01
C GLU A 20 -17.84 26.80 -30.70
N ALA A 21 -16.78 25.97 -30.78
CA ALA A 21 -16.10 25.41 -29.61
C ALA A 21 -15.44 26.48 -28.72
N VAL A 22 -14.83 27.53 -29.32
CA VAL A 22 -14.30 28.67 -28.58
C VAL A 22 -15.41 29.40 -27.82
N GLU A 23 -16.54 29.66 -28.47
CA GLU A 23 -17.65 30.36 -27.86
C GLU A 23 -18.29 29.58 -26.69
N GLU A 24 -18.44 28.24 -26.86
CA GLU A 24 -18.92 27.36 -25.79
C GLU A 24 -17.96 27.32 -24.59
N LYS A 25 -16.66 27.13 -24.86
CA LYS A 25 -15.63 27.15 -23.80
C LYS A 25 -15.59 28.49 -23.07
N ALA A 26 -15.68 29.61 -23.78
CA ALA A 26 -15.72 30.93 -23.17
C ALA A 26 -16.97 31.15 -22.29
N LYS A 27 -18.15 30.65 -22.73
CA LYS A 27 -19.36 30.68 -21.92
C LYS A 27 -19.24 29.83 -20.66
N LEU A 28 -18.69 28.63 -20.78
CA LEU A 28 -18.46 27.73 -19.64
C LEU A 28 -17.50 28.35 -18.63
N ILE A 29 -16.37 28.91 -19.08
CA ILE A 29 -15.41 29.61 -18.21
C ILE A 29 -16.10 30.77 -17.48
N ARG A 30 -16.85 31.60 -18.19
CA ARG A 30 -17.61 32.69 -17.58
C ARG A 30 -18.59 32.19 -16.52
N GLN A 31 -19.30 31.10 -16.77
CA GLN A 31 -20.22 30.49 -15.83
C GLN A 31 -19.49 30.03 -14.56
N ILE A 32 -18.42 29.28 -14.69
CA ILE A 32 -17.61 28.77 -13.57
C ILE A 32 -17.12 29.93 -12.68
N PHE A 33 -16.60 31.00 -13.28
CA PHE A 33 -16.12 32.14 -12.52
C PHE A 33 -17.26 32.90 -11.82
N THR A 34 -18.43 32.99 -12.47
CA THR A 34 -19.62 33.65 -11.86
C THR A 34 -20.15 32.85 -10.68
N GLU A 35 -20.24 31.52 -10.81
CA GLU A 35 -20.71 30.60 -9.77
C GLU A 35 -19.80 30.56 -8.56
N LYS A 36 -18.49 30.65 -8.78
CA LYS A 36 -17.47 30.64 -7.70
C LYS A 36 -17.26 32.02 -7.04
N GLY A 37 -18.12 33.02 -7.33
CA GLY A 37 -18.14 34.31 -6.63
C GLY A 37 -17.15 35.36 -7.16
N MET A 38 -16.51 35.15 -8.28
CA MET A 38 -15.72 36.17 -8.97
C MET A 38 -16.63 37.11 -9.77
N LYS A 39 -16.69 38.33 -9.37
CA LYS A 39 -17.81 39.26 -9.61
C LYS A 39 -18.09 39.74 -11.04
N LYS A 40 -17.18 39.70 -11.99
CA LYS A 40 -17.44 40.06 -13.39
C LYS A 40 -16.41 39.49 -14.33
N VAL A 41 -16.77 38.44 -15.07
CA VAL A 41 -16.03 38.00 -16.25
C VAL A 41 -16.70 38.53 -17.49
N LYS A 42 -15.97 39.26 -18.32
CA LYS A 42 -16.44 39.79 -19.58
C LYS A 42 -15.75 39.02 -20.72
N ILE A 43 -16.52 38.52 -21.64
CA ILE A 43 -15.99 37.99 -22.92
C ILE A 43 -15.74 39.22 -23.78
N GLU A 44 -14.51 39.42 -24.22
CA GLU A 44 -14.13 40.50 -25.12
C GLU A 44 -14.33 40.02 -26.56
N ASP A 45 -15.40 40.49 -27.17
CA ASP A 45 -15.79 40.25 -28.55
C ASP A 45 -15.42 41.43 -29.45
N PHE A 46 -15.81 42.62 -29.06
CA PHE A 46 -15.54 43.86 -29.80
C PHE A 46 -14.10 44.32 -29.72
N ASN A 47 -13.47 44.24 -28.57
CA ASN A 47 -12.07 44.63 -28.35
C ASN A 47 -11.15 43.42 -28.24
N ALA A 48 -11.42 42.33 -28.92
CA ALA A 48 -10.66 41.07 -28.78
C ALA A 48 -9.18 41.22 -29.14
N VAL A 49 -8.86 42.00 -30.17
CA VAL A 49 -7.47 42.25 -30.60
C VAL A 49 -6.70 43.03 -29.55
N ASP A 50 -7.23 44.11 -29.03
CA ASP A 50 -6.59 44.89 -27.98
C ASP A 50 -6.48 44.11 -26.69
N GLY A 51 -7.51 43.32 -26.35
CA GLY A 51 -7.50 42.40 -25.23
C GLY A 51 -6.37 41.37 -25.35
N PHE A 52 -6.16 40.79 -26.54
CA PHE A 52 -5.06 39.86 -26.81
C PHE A 52 -3.68 40.57 -26.73
N LEU A 53 -3.55 41.70 -27.40
CA LEU A 53 -2.28 42.49 -27.37
C LEU A 53 -1.92 42.94 -25.94
N GLY A 54 -2.91 43.27 -25.12
CA GLY A 54 -2.72 43.57 -23.70
C GLY A 54 -2.18 42.41 -22.85
N CYS A 55 -2.27 41.17 -23.35
CA CYS A 55 -1.65 39.99 -22.72
C CYS A 55 -0.19 39.78 -23.11
N VAL A 56 0.29 40.46 -24.14
CA VAL A 56 1.69 40.36 -24.61
C VAL A 56 2.62 41.15 -23.68
N PRO A 57 3.65 40.52 -23.12
CA PRO A 57 4.58 41.23 -22.23
C PRO A 57 5.18 42.49 -22.88
N GLY A 58 5.08 43.61 -22.18
CA GLY A 58 5.59 44.90 -22.67
C GLY A 58 4.59 45.76 -23.44
N LEU A 59 3.44 45.24 -23.90
CA LEU A 59 2.41 46.02 -24.59
C LEU A 59 1.34 46.57 -23.64
N VAL A 60 1.78 47.25 -22.58
CA VAL A 60 0.89 47.80 -21.54
C VAL A 60 -0.12 48.81 -22.07
N GLY A 61 0.19 49.50 -23.21
CA GLY A 61 -0.68 50.47 -23.86
C GLY A 61 -1.98 49.87 -24.38
N SER A 62 -1.99 48.63 -24.82
CA SER A 62 -3.11 47.91 -25.36
C SER A 62 -4.07 47.34 -24.28
N ASN A 63 -3.70 47.41 -23.00
CA ASN A 63 -4.60 46.96 -21.93
C ASN A 63 -5.81 47.88 -21.77
N ILE A 64 -6.96 47.44 -22.23
CA ILE A 64 -8.22 48.15 -22.23
C ILE A 64 -8.95 48.14 -20.86
N ARG A 65 -8.57 47.24 -19.95
CA ARG A 65 -9.12 47.14 -18.61
C ARG A 65 -8.04 47.40 -17.58
N ARG A 66 -8.14 48.49 -16.87
CA ARG A 66 -7.14 48.98 -15.92
C ARG A 66 -7.75 49.25 -14.53
N PRO A 67 -8.31 48.20 -13.86
CA PRO A 67 -8.75 48.37 -12.49
C PRO A 67 -7.55 48.61 -11.59
N MET A 68 -7.68 49.54 -10.67
CA MET A 68 -6.64 49.88 -9.70
C MET A 68 -6.86 49.10 -8.42
N ILE A 69 -5.84 48.42 -7.97
CA ILE A 69 -5.85 47.62 -6.72
C ILE A 69 -4.64 48.01 -5.86
N SER A 70 -4.75 47.79 -4.54
CA SER A 70 -3.59 47.98 -3.66
C SER A 70 -2.55 46.86 -3.86
N THR A 71 -1.30 47.16 -3.61
CA THR A 71 -0.20 46.17 -3.68
C THR A 71 -0.42 45.00 -2.72
N GLY A 72 -1.06 45.22 -1.55
CA GLY A 72 -1.44 44.17 -0.65
C GLY A 72 -2.44 43.16 -1.29
N ASN A 73 -3.48 43.68 -1.97
CA ASN A 73 -4.41 42.83 -2.70
C ASN A 73 -3.74 42.13 -3.89
N LEU A 74 -2.82 42.79 -4.58
CA LEU A 74 -2.07 42.18 -5.68
C LEU A 74 -1.28 40.95 -5.20
N VAL A 75 -0.60 41.03 -4.07
CA VAL A 75 0.17 39.89 -3.50
C VAL A 75 -0.73 38.69 -3.25
N HIS A 76 -1.95 38.91 -2.76
CA HIS A 76 -2.93 37.80 -2.57
C HIS A 76 -3.47 37.22 -3.88
N MET A 77 -3.45 37.99 -4.97
CA MET A 77 -3.93 37.56 -6.28
C MET A 77 -2.83 36.96 -7.16
N MET A 78 -1.55 37.16 -6.82
CA MET A 78 -0.44 36.61 -7.58
C MET A 78 -0.37 35.09 -7.36
N PRO A 79 -0.29 34.28 -8.42
CA PRO A 79 -0.12 32.82 -8.31
C PRO A 79 1.33 32.49 -7.96
N LEU A 80 1.78 32.86 -6.76
CA LEU A 80 3.16 32.64 -6.28
C LEU A 80 3.41 31.16 -5.93
N ALA A 81 2.34 30.40 -5.70
CA ALA A 81 2.42 28.96 -5.49
C ALA A 81 1.26 28.27 -6.23
N LEU A 82 1.58 27.24 -6.98
CA LEU A 82 0.58 26.38 -7.61
C LEU A 82 0.40 25.14 -6.74
N ALA A 83 -0.85 24.91 -6.33
CA ALA A 83 -1.18 23.69 -5.62
C ALA A 83 -1.07 22.49 -6.57
N TRP A 84 -0.09 21.62 -6.31
CA TRP A 84 0.08 20.40 -7.09
C TRP A 84 -1.11 19.45 -6.90
N ALA A 85 -1.78 19.14 -8.00
CA ALA A 85 -3.01 18.31 -7.98
C ALA A 85 -2.74 16.81 -8.15
N GLY A 86 -1.49 16.39 -8.21
CA GLY A 86 -1.12 15.02 -8.54
C GLY A 86 -1.21 14.73 -10.06
N ASN A 87 -0.62 13.64 -10.49
CA ASN A 87 -0.64 13.23 -11.88
C ASN A 87 -2.03 12.72 -12.28
N ALA A 88 -2.57 13.23 -13.38
CA ALA A 88 -3.90 12.85 -13.89
C ALA A 88 -3.97 11.39 -14.37
N TRP A 89 -2.84 10.79 -14.65
CA TRP A 89 -2.72 9.43 -15.19
C TRP A 89 -1.52 8.70 -14.59
N ASN A 90 -1.69 7.45 -14.23
CA ASN A 90 -0.57 6.57 -13.86
C ASN A 90 0.02 5.98 -15.14
N LYS A 91 1.13 6.56 -15.61
CA LYS A 91 1.76 6.14 -16.87
C LYS A 91 2.29 4.71 -16.85
N HIS A 92 2.76 4.24 -15.69
CA HIS A 92 3.31 2.88 -15.55
C HIS A 92 2.23 1.82 -15.68
N LEU A 93 1.11 2.02 -14.97
CA LEU A 93 -0.02 1.09 -15.01
C LEU A 93 -0.97 1.34 -16.19
N ASN A 94 -0.72 2.40 -16.97
CA ASN A 94 -1.61 2.87 -18.03
C ASN A 94 -3.06 2.98 -17.54
N ALA A 95 -3.28 3.66 -16.42
CA ALA A 95 -4.54 3.68 -15.69
C ALA A 95 -4.79 5.03 -15.00
N PRO A 96 -6.04 5.33 -14.59
CA PRO A 96 -6.35 6.52 -13.80
C PRO A 96 -5.63 6.49 -12.44
N PRO A 97 -5.60 7.62 -11.72
CA PRO A 97 -5.02 7.69 -10.38
C PRO A 97 -5.65 6.67 -9.43
N LEU A 98 -4.88 6.22 -8.44
CA LEU A 98 -5.38 5.27 -7.44
C LEU A 98 -6.56 5.86 -6.66
N LEU A 99 -6.42 7.11 -6.20
CA LEU A 99 -7.46 7.81 -5.44
C LEU A 99 -7.65 9.24 -5.96
N TYR A 100 -8.90 9.69 -5.92
CA TYR A 100 -9.26 11.11 -5.96
C TYR A 100 -9.64 11.52 -4.54
N THR A 101 -8.91 12.49 -3.99
CA THR A 101 -9.05 12.91 -2.60
C THR A 101 -9.39 14.39 -2.51
N GLN A 102 -9.96 14.81 -1.40
CA GLN A 102 -10.23 16.21 -1.13
C GLN A 102 -8.99 16.95 -0.62
N THR A 103 -8.98 18.25 -0.80
CA THR A 103 -8.02 19.19 -0.20
C THR A 103 -8.76 20.43 0.28
N ASP A 104 -8.14 21.25 1.11
CA ASP A 104 -8.70 22.54 1.54
C ASP A 104 -8.95 23.52 0.37
N GLY A 105 -8.29 23.25 -0.78
CA GLY A 105 -8.49 24.03 -2.00
C GLY A 105 -9.61 23.50 -2.89
N ALA A 106 -9.92 24.24 -3.94
CA ALA A 106 -10.95 23.87 -4.91
C ALA A 106 -10.58 22.69 -5.83
N SER A 107 -9.31 22.28 -5.88
CA SER A 107 -8.85 21.20 -6.75
C SER A 107 -8.64 19.90 -5.97
N PRO A 108 -9.19 18.76 -6.44
CA PRO A 108 -8.92 17.47 -5.83
C PRO A 108 -7.43 17.10 -5.99
N PHE A 109 -6.93 16.28 -5.06
CA PHE A 109 -5.61 15.67 -5.23
C PHE A 109 -5.75 14.25 -5.78
N ARG A 110 -4.92 13.92 -6.74
CA ARG A 110 -4.84 12.63 -7.44
C ARG A 110 -3.69 11.82 -6.89
N LEU A 111 -3.99 10.93 -5.95
CA LEU A 111 -2.97 10.08 -5.35
C LEU A 111 -2.56 8.96 -6.31
N ASN A 112 -1.26 8.86 -6.55
CA ASN A 112 -0.61 7.73 -7.20
C ASN A 112 0.54 7.24 -6.32
N LEU A 113 0.73 5.93 -6.19
CA LEU A 113 1.87 5.38 -5.48
C LEU A 113 3.11 5.28 -6.38
N HIS A 114 2.92 5.14 -7.69
CA HIS A 114 4.03 5.02 -8.63
C HIS A 114 4.69 6.36 -8.95
N ILE A 115 6.00 6.39 -8.78
CA ILE A 115 6.88 7.41 -9.34
C ILE A 115 7.71 6.74 -10.44
N LYS A 116 7.39 7.04 -11.70
CA LYS A 116 7.86 6.29 -12.86
C LYS A 116 7.43 4.82 -12.76
N ASP A 117 8.37 3.87 -12.73
CA ASP A 117 8.16 2.43 -12.61
C ASP A 117 8.23 1.90 -11.17
N VAL A 118 8.50 2.77 -10.20
CA VAL A 118 8.62 2.40 -8.79
C VAL A 118 7.33 2.68 -8.05
N GLY A 119 6.65 1.62 -7.60
CA GLY A 119 5.41 1.71 -6.82
C GLY A 119 5.60 1.48 -5.30
N HIS A 120 6.86 1.26 -4.86
CA HIS A 120 7.12 1.08 -3.43
C HIS A 120 6.84 2.36 -2.66
N SER A 121 6.15 2.22 -1.53
CA SER A 121 5.64 3.36 -0.76
C SER A 121 5.79 3.13 0.74
N LEU A 122 5.83 4.21 1.51
CA LEU A 122 5.98 4.18 2.96
C LEU A 122 4.89 5.02 3.61
N VAL A 123 4.19 4.46 4.59
CA VAL A 123 3.16 5.12 5.40
C VAL A 123 3.61 5.16 6.86
N ILE A 124 3.69 6.34 7.44
CA ILE A 124 4.14 6.52 8.81
C ILE A 124 3.13 7.36 9.60
N GLY A 125 2.74 6.87 10.76
CA GLY A 125 1.89 7.65 11.64
C GLY A 125 1.57 6.98 12.97
N PRO A 126 1.43 7.78 14.03
CA PRO A 126 1.16 7.26 15.38
C PRO A 126 -0.18 6.52 15.46
N THR A 127 -0.33 5.72 16.49
CA THR A 127 -1.59 5.01 16.77
C THR A 127 -2.77 5.97 16.84
N GLY A 128 -3.89 5.59 16.23
CA GLY A 128 -5.11 6.41 16.22
C GLY A 128 -5.11 7.56 15.21
N SER A 129 -4.07 7.71 14.40
CA SER A 129 -4.00 8.76 13.36
C SER A 129 -4.79 8.46 12.08
N GLY A 130 -5.31 7.23 11.91
CA GLY A 130 -6.09 6.80 10.74
C GLY A 130 -5.31 5.91 9.76
N LYS A 131 -4.20 5.29 10.19
CA LYS A 131 -3.32 4.43 9.37
C LYS A 131 -4.09 3.29 8.70
N SER A 132 -4.78 2.45 9.47
CA SER A 132 -5.49 1.27 8.93
C SER A 132 -6.60 1.66 7.95
N VAL A 133 -7.30 2.78 8.18
CA VAL A 133 -8.31 3.29 7.25
C VAL A 133 -7.68 3.70 5.91
N LEU A 134 -6.52 4.36 5.94
CA LEU A 134 -5.78 4.71 4.73
C LEU A 134 -5.31 3.46 3.98
N LEU A 135 -4.72 2.47 4.68
CA LEU A 135 -4.25 1.22 4.09
C LEU A 135 -5.38 0.47 3.42
N ASN A 136 -6.45 0.20 4.16
CA ASN A 136 -7.64 -0.49 3.63
C ASN A 136 -8.26 0.26 2.43
N THR A 137 -8.24 1.60 2.43
CA THR A 137 -8.73 2.38 1.30
C THR A 137 -7.84 2.23 0.07
N ILE A 138 -6.52 2.24 0.24
CA ILE A 138 -5.54 1.99 -0.83
C ILE A 138 -5.73 0.57 -1.39
N GLU A 139 -5.84 -0.41 -0.52
CA GLU A 139 -6.08 -1.81 -0.87
C GLU A 139 -7.37 -1.98 -1.69
N ALA A 140 -8.49 -1.46 -1.18
CA ALA A 140 -9.79 -1.53 -1.87
C ALA A 140 -9.73 -0.92 -3.28
N GLN A 141 -9.07 0.25 -3.41
CA GLN A 141 -8.94 0.95 -4.67
C GLN A 141 -7.93 0.32 -5.64
N TRP A 142 -7.05 -0.56 -5.16
CA TRP A 142 -6.15 -1.31 -6.04
C TRP A 142 -6.90 -2.24 -7.00
N ARG A 143 -8.10 -2.67 -6.62
CA ARG A 143 -8.96 -3.51 -7.47
C ARG A 143 -9.45 -2.85 -8.76
N LYS A 144 -9.35 -1.52 -8.89
CA LYS A 144 -9.65 -0.84 -10.16
C LYS A 144 -8.70 -1.23 -11.29
N TYR A 145 -7.51 -1.69 -10.95
CA TYR A 145 -6.55 -2.14 -11.94
C TYR A 145 -6.89 -3.56 -12.41
N PRO A 146 -7.03 -3.78 -13.71
CA PRO A 146 -7.37 -5.10 -14.24
C PRO A 146 -6.43 -6.18 -13.71
N ASN A 147 -6.98 -7.29 -13.24
CA ASN A 147 -6.25 -8.40 -12.64
C ASN A 147 -5.33 -8.01 -11.46
N GLY A 148 -5.59 -6.85 -10.83
CA GLY A 148 -4.84 -6.38 -9.67
C GLY A 148 -4.91 -7.38 -8.52
N ARG A 149 -3.75 -7.66 -7.90
CA ARG A 149 -3.62 -8.55 -6.74
C ARG A 149 -3.27 -7.75 -5.50
N VAL A 150 -3.83 -8.16 -4.35
CA VAL A 150 -3.54 -7.56 -3.04
C VAL A 150 -3.17 -8.65 -2.04
N ILE A 151 -2.03 -8.47 -1.38
CA ILE A 151 -1.51 -9.37 -0.35
C ILE A 151 -1.20 -8.53 0.87
N VAL A 152 -1.87 -8.80 1.99
CA VAL A 152 -1.77 -7.98 3.20
C VAL A 152 -1.18 -8.80 4.34
N PHE A 153 -0.16 -8.28 4.99
CA PHE A 153 0.34 -8.75 6.27
C PHE A 153 -0.11 -7.74 7.32
N ASP A 154 -1.06 -8.13 8.14
CA ASP A 154 -1.81 -7.28 9.06
C ASP A 154 -1.57 -7.68 10.51
N LYS A 155 -1.73 -6.74 11.43
CA LYS A 155 -1.73 -6.98 12.88
C LYS A 155 -2.97 -6.37 13.51
N GLY A 156 -3.76 -7.22 14.18
CA GLY A 156 -5.00 -6.80 14.83
C GLY A 156 -6.23 -6.91 13.93
N ALA A 157 -6.16 -7.70 12.85
CA ALA A 157 -7.24 -8.01 11.94
C ALA A 157 -7.94 -6.80 11.30
N SER A 158 -7.21 -5.70 11.11
CA SER A 158 -7.76 -4.44 10.58
C SER A 158 -8.23 -4.56 9.13
N SER A 159 -7.67 -5.49 8.35
CA SER A 159 -8.04 -5.78 6.96
C SER A 159 -9.16 -6.83 6.82
N LYS A 160 -9.59 -7.48 7.92
CA LYS A 160 -10.48 -8.64 7.87
C LYS A 160 -11.82 -8.36 7.23
N VAL A 161 -12.49 -7.27 7.64
CA VAL A 161 -13.82 -6.91 7.11
C VAL A 161 -13.77 -6.64 5.62
N LEU A 162 -12.75 -5.88 5.18
CA LEU A 162 -12.53 -5.61 3.76
C LEU A 162 -12.23 -6.89 2.98
N THR A 163 -11.36 -7.77 3.52
CA THR A 163 -11.02 -9.06 2.90
C THR A 163 -12.25 -9.93 2.72
N CYS A 164 -13.15 -10.01 3.71
CA CYS A 164 -14.42 -10.72 3.57
C CYS A 164 -15.32 -10.04 2.54
N GLY A 165 -15.40 -8.72 2.54
CA GLY A 165 -16.20 -7.94 1.60
C GLY A 165 -15.81 -8.12 0.14
N VAL A 166 -14.54 -8.36 -0.14
CA VAL A 166 -14.04 -8.65 -1.50
C VAL A 166 -14.00 -10.15 -1.82
N HIS A 167 -14.52 -11.01 -0.94
CA HIS A 167 -14.45 -12.47 -1.03
C HIS A 167 -13.02 -13.00 -1.11
N GLY A 168 -12.07 -12.29 -0.47
CA GLY A 168 -10.68 -12.69 -0.35
C GLY A 168 -10.46 -13.78 0.71
N LYS A 169 -9.26 -14.32 0.77
CA LYS A 169 -8.86 -15.29 1.79
C LYS A 169 -8.23 -14.58 2.98
N PHE A 170 -8.76 -14.85 4.17
CA PHE A 170 -8.21 -14.37 5.43
C PHE A 170 -7.58 -15.53 6.21
N TYR A 171 -6.29 -15.45 6.48
CA TYR A 171 -5.52 -16.43 7.22
C TYR A 171 -5.11 -15.87 8.58
N ASP A 172 -5.59 -16.48 9.67
CA ASP A 172 -5.13 -16.19 11.03
C ASP A 172 -4.01 -17.18 11.37
N ILE A 173 -2.75 -16.74 11.17
CA ILE A 173 -1.59 -17.61 11.32
C ILE A 173 -1.38 -17.93 12.81
N GLY A 174 -1.43 -19.22 13.13
CA GLY A 174 -1.27 -19.72 14.51
C GLY A 174 -2.56 -19.99 15.27
N LYS A 175 -3.73 -19.55 14.76
CA LYS A 175 -5.03 -19.94 15.32
C LYS A 175 -5.82 -20.86 14.40
N SER A 176 -5.61 -20.76 13.10
CA SER A 176 -6.34 -21.53 12.11
C SER A 176 -5.68 -22.88 11.90
N LYS A 177 -6.39 -23.97 12.26
CA LYS A 177 -5.99 -25.33 11.85
C LYS A 177 -6.10 -25.57 10.34
N ALA A 178 -6.66 -24.60 9.62
CA ALA A 178 -6.87 -24.69 8.16
C ALA A 178 -5.66 -24.25 7.34
N LEU A 179 -4.62 -23.71 7.98
CA LEU A 179 -3.38 -23.28 7.29
C LEU A 179 -2.26 -24.23 7.65
N SER A 180 -1.93 -25.13 6.76
CA SER A 180 -0.78 -25.99 6.85
C SER A 180 0.02 -25.95 5.55
N PHE A 181 1.32 -26.12 5.66
CA PHE A 181 2.28 -26.00 4.58
C PHE A 181 2.95 -27.32 4.28
N GLN A 182 3.37 -27.47 3.03
CA GLN A 182 4.25 -28.56 2.59
C GLN A 182 5.53 -27.94 1.96
N PRO A 183 6.49 -27.48 2.78
CA PRO A 183 7.68 -26.77 2.27
C PRO A 183 8.53 -27.56 1.29
N LEU A 184 8.46 -28.89 1.33
CA LEU A 184 9.26 -29.80 0.52
C LEU A 184 8.54 -30.34 -0.73
N VAL A 185 7.34 -29.81 -1.04
CA VAL A 185 6.51 -30.37 -2.13
C VAL A 185 7.19 -30.35 -3.50
N ASN A 186 7.95 -29.33 -3.83
CA ASN A 186 8.54 -29.13 -5.15
C ASN A 186 10.06 -29.35 -5.21
N ILE A 187 10.67 -30.02 -4.23
CA ILE A 187 12.13 -30.21 -4.16
C ILE A 187 12.71 -31.15 -5.26
N ASP A 188 11.90 -31.66 -6.17
CA ASP A 188 12.35 -32.23 -7.45
C ASP A 188 12.97 -31.17 -8.34
N ASP A 189 12.52 -29.92 -8.28
CA ASP A 189 13.17 -28.79 -8.91
C ASP A 189 14.46 -28.43 -8.15
N PRO A 190 15.62 -28.25 -8.85
CA PRO A 190 16.88 -27.91 -8.20
C PRO A 190 16.87 -26.57 -7.45
N ASP A 191 16.15 -25.56 -7.95
CA ASP A 191 16.08 -24.23 -7.32
C ASP A 191 15.22 -24.30 -6.05
N GLU A 192 14.10 -25.01 -6.10
CA GLU A 192 13.24 -25.27 -4.93
C GLU A 192 13.98 -26.09 -3.86
N ARG A 193 14.76 -27.07 -4.28
CA ARG A 193 15.57 -27.89 -3.36
C ARG A 193 16.69 -27.07 -2.71
N GLN A 194 17.32 -26.14 -3.44
CA GLN A 194 18.29 -25.24 -2.86
C GLN A 194 17.63 -24.27 -1.86
N TRP A 195 16.46 -23.73 -2.20
CA TRP A 195 15.68 -22.92 -1.29
C TRP A 195 15.32 -23.67 0.00
N ALA A 196 14.85 -24.90 -0.12
CA ALA A 196 14.50 -25.75 1.03
C ALA A 196 15.70 -26.04 1.92
N LEU A 197 16.89 -26.26 1.31
CA LEU A 197 18.17 -26.42 2.04
C LEU A 197 18.47 -25.17 2.87
N ASP A 198 18.39 -24.00 2.25
CA ASP A 198 18.70 -22.73 2.93
C ASP A 198 17.68 -22.45 4.04
N TRP A 199 16.38 -22.65 3.77
CA TRP A 199 15.29 -22.48 4.76
C TRP A 199 15.46 -23.40 5.98
N LEU A 200 15.83 -24.67 5.78
CA LEU A 200 16.11 -25.61 6.89
C LEU A 200 17.37 -25.21 7.67
N CYS A 201 18.40 -24.74 7.01
CA CYS A 201 19.62 -24.25 7.66
C CYS A 201 19.37 -22.99 8.47
N ASP A 202 18.51 -22.09 7.97
CA ASP A 202 18.11 -20.87 8.65
C ASP A 202 17.33 -21.20 9.93
N PHE A 203 16.41 -22.18 9.88
CA PHE A 203 15.70 -22.67 11.05
C PHE A 203 16.70 -23.21 12.12
N LEU A 204 17.71 -24.00 11.75
CA LEU A 204 18.73 -24.45 12.70
C LEU A 204 19.48 -23.28 13.35
N SER A 205 19.80 -22.26 12.54
CA SER A 205 20.51 -21.08 13.05
C SER A 205 19.67 -20.29 14.06
N GLU A 206 18.35 -20.21 13.85
CA GLU A 206 17.41 -19.59 14.79
C GLU A 206 17.25 -20.39 16.10
N GLU A 207 17.34 -21.72 16.01
CA GLU A 207 17.42 -22.61 17.20
C GLU A 207 18.79 -22.55 17.92
N GLY A 208 19.70 -21.67 17.46
CA GLY A 208 21.01 -21.46 18.08
C GLY A 208 22.05 -22.51 17.70
N ILE A 209 21.79 -23.31 16.68
CA ILE A 209 22.71 -24.34 16.19
C ILE A 209 23.63 -23.73 15.14
N GLN A 210 24.93 -23.79 15.36
CA GLN A 210 25.92 -23.37 14.38
C GLN A 210 25.94 -24.36 13.19
N VAL A 211 25.48 -23.90 12.03
CA VAL A 211 25.40 -24.72 10.83
C VAL A 211 26.78 -24.87 10.20
N LEU A 212 27.35 -26.06 10.28
CA LEU A 212 28.63 -26.42 9.70
C LEU A 212 28.45 -26.94 8.26
N PRO A 213 29.52 -26.95 7.40
CA PRO A 213 29.47 -27.52 6.05
C PRO A 213 29.00 -28.98 6.02
N GLU A 214 29.34 -29.77 7.01
CA GLU A 214 28.89 -31.16 7.16
C GLU A 214 27.40 -31.28 7.43
N HIS A 215 26.83 -30.38 8.23
CA HIS A 215 25.37 -30.30 8.45
C HIS A 215 24.64 -30.01 7.15
N LYS A 216 25.14 -29.06 6.36
CA LYS A 216 24.57 -28.74 5.03
C LYS A 216 24.61 -29.92 4.07
N ALA A 217 25.70 -30.71 4.10
CA ALA A 217 25.82 -31.92 3.28
C ALA A 217 24.77 -32.97 3.66
N LEU A 218 24.60 -33.26 4.95
CA LEU A 218 23.62 -34.23 5.43
C LEU A 218 22.19 -33.82 5.10
N VAL A 219 21.85 -32.53 5.26
CA VAL A 219 20.53 -31.98 4.89
C VAL A 219 20.30 -32.11 3.38
N ARG A 220 21.31 -31.76 2.56
CA ARG A 220 21.25 -31.87 1.09
C ARG A 220 21.01 -33.30 0.62
N ASP A 221 21.75 -34.28 1.17
CA ASP A 221 21.65 -35.70 0.80
C ASP A 221 20.25 -36.24 1.16
N SER A 222 19.72 -35.86 2.31
CA SER A 222 18.35 -36.23 2.74
C SER A 222 17.30 -35.60 1.84
N LEU A 223 17.44 -34.32 1.47
CA LEU A 223 16.53 -33.66 0.53
C LEU A 223 16.57 -34.31 -0.85
N ALA A 224 17.76 -34.69 -1.34
CA ALA A 224 17.90 -35.39 -2.62
C ALA A 224 17.18 -36.75 -2.61
N THR A 225 17.20 -37.47 -1.48
CA THR A 225 16.50 -38.73 -1.32
C THR A 225 14.99 -38.53 -1.34
N VAL A 226 14.47 -37.56 -0.60
CA VAL A 226 13.04 -37.24 -0.53
C VAL A 226 12.52 -36.68 -1.87
N ALA A 227 13.34 -35.99 -2.64
CA ALA A 227 12.98 -35.46 -3.96
C ALA A 227 12.54 -36.56 -4.95
N GLY A 228 13.09 -37.78 -4.80
CA GLY A 228 12.70 -38.95 -5.60
C GLY A 228 11.35 -39.58 -5.26
N MET A 229 10.67 -39.10 -4.21
CA MET A 229 9.38 -39.65 -3.76
C MET A 229 8.18 -38.91 -4.40
N GLU A 230 7.00 -39.52 -4.31
CA GLU A 230 5.76 -38.84 -4.66
C GLU A 230 5.53 -37.62 -3.77
N LYS A 231 4.90 -36.58 -4.31
CA LYS A 231 4.72 -35.29 -3.62
C LYS A 231 4.08 -35.38 -2.24
N LYS A 232 3.09 -36.25 -2.06
CA LYS A 232 2.40 -36.47 -0.76
C LYS A 232 3.32 -36.99 0.34
N TYR A 233 4.47 -37.60 0.00
CA TYR A 233 5.43 -38.14 0.97
C TYR A 233 6.61 -37.18 1.21
N ARG A 234 6.65 -36.03 0.54
CA ARG A 234 7.70 -35.03 0.73
C ARG A 234 7.38 -34.14 1.94
N THR A 235 7.34 -34.74 3.11
CA THR A 235 7.03 -34.11 4.40
C THR A 235 8.29 -33.97 5.25
N ILE A 236 8.22 -33.13 6.29
CA ILE A 236 9.32 -32.94 7.23
C ILE A 236 9.61 -34.24 8.00
N THR A 237 8.57 -34.97 8.41
CA THR A 237 8.72 -36.29 9.06
C THR A 237 9.51 -37.25 8.15
N THR A 238 9.17 -37.31 6.87
CA THR A 238 9.90 -38.16 5.90
C THR A 238 11.37 -37.70 5.77
N PHE A 239 11.59 -36.40 5.62
CA PHE A 239 12.94 -35.83 5.55
C PHE A 239 13.78 -36.20 6.78
N ILE A 240 13.26 -36.03 8.00
CA ILE A 240 13.95 -36.39 9.23
C ILE A 240 14.31 -37.90 9.26
N SER A 241 13.45 -38.76 8.72
CA SER A 241 13.72 -40.18 8.71
C SER A 241 15.00 -40.58 7.95
N PHE A 242 15.35 -39.81 6.88
CA PHE A 242 16.57 -40.02 6.06
C PHE A 242 17.79 -39.28 6.57
N LEU A 243 17.68 -38.38 7.54
CA LEU A 243 18.84 -37.73 8.14
C LEU A 243 19.74 -38.72 8.86
N GLN A 244 21.04 -38.61 8.68
CA GLN A 244 22.00 -39.51 9.30
C GLN A 244 22.63 -38.97 10.58
N SER A 245 22.20 -37.82 11.09
CA SER A 245 22.65 -37.25 12.35
C SER A 245 21.48 -37.24 13.36
N ASN A 246 21.68 -37.78 14.55
CA ASN A 246 20.70 -37.75 15.61
C ASN A 246 20.47 -36.32 16.14
N ASP A 247 21.53 -35.53 16.26
CA ASP A 247 21.46 -34.14 16.74
C ASP A 247 20.62 -33.29 15.80
N LEU A 248 20.80 -33.45 14.48
CA LEU A 248 19.96 -32.75 13.50
C LEU A 248 18.51 -33.26 13.51
N LYS A 249 18.28 -34.55 13.72
CA LYS A 249 16.92 -35.08 13.87
C LYS A 249 16.20 -34.41 15.05
N GLU A 250 16.86 -34.34 16.20
CA GLU A 250 16.30 -33.71 17.39
C GLU A 250 16.01 -32.21 17.16
N ALA A 251 16.89 -31.53 16.45
CA ALA A 251 16.71 -30.12 16.12
C ALA A 251 15.49 -29.86 15.19
N PHE A 252 15.18 -30.80 14.28
CA PHE A 252 14.03 -30.64 13.36
C PHE A 252 12.71 -31.21 13.87
N TYR A 253 12.68 -32.01 14.93
CA TYR A 253 11.42 -32.54 15.48
C TYR A 253 10.35 -31.52 15.80
N PRO A 254 10.65 -30.28 16.23
CA PRO A 254 9.63 -29.26 16.42
C PRO A 254 8.79 -29.00 15.16
N LEU A 255 9.35 -29.18 13.96
CA LEU A 255 8.68 -28.99 12.67
C LEU A 255 7.90 -30.23 12.20
N ALA A 256 8.08 -31.40 12.80
CA ALA A 256 7.45 -32.65 12.43
C ALA A 256 6.13 -32.88 13.18
N LEU A 257 5.22 -33.65 12.59
CA LEU A 257 3.96 -34.03 13.27
C LEU A 257 4.19 -34.82 14.54
N THR A 258 5.16 -35.74 14.53
CA THR A 258 5.50 -36.57 15.67
C THR A 258 7.01 -36.78 15.78
N ASP A 259 7.49 -36.83 17.04
CA ASP A 259 8.85 -37.24 17.37
C ASP A 259 8.99 -38.79 17.39
N LYS A 260 10.22 -39.30 17.67
CA LYS A 260 10.50 -40.74 17.79
C LYS A 260 9.66 -41.46 18.86
N SER A 261 9.18 -40.72 19.86
CA SER A 261 8.38 -41.24 20.98
C SER A 261 6.89 -41.13 20.76
N GLY A 262 6.46 -40.63 19.57
CA GLY A 262 5.05 -40.38 19.25
C GLY A 262 4.49 -39.10 19.84
N ASN A 263 5.34 -38.23 20.43
CA ASN A 263 4.93 -36.92 20.91
C ASN A 263 4.76 -35.97 19.71
N LYS A 264 3.80 -35.05 19.79
CA LYS A 264 3.52 -34.10 18.76
C LYS A 264 4.58 -32.98 18.75
N GLY A 265 5.14 -32.70 17.57
CA GLY A 265 6.02 -31.56 17.39
C GLY A 265 5.25 -30.24 17.56
N GLU A 266 5.91 -29.24 18.10
CA GLU A 266 5.29 -27.94 18.45
C GLU A 266 4.65 -27.28 17.23
N TYR A 267 5.28 -27.40 16.05
CA TYR A 267 4.89 -26.74 14.80
C TYR A 267 4.55 -27.70 13.65
N GLY A 268 4.49 -28.99 13.93
CA GLY A 268 4.24 -30.02 12.91
C GLY A 268 2.89 -29.85 12.21
N GLU A 269 1.85 -29.38 12.91
CA GLU A 269 0.56 -29.10 12.29
C GLU A 269 0.64 -27.99 11.22
N ILE A 270 1.68 -27.14 11.28
CA ILE A 270 1.86 -26.04 10.34
C ILE A 270 2.73 -26.47 9.15
N PHE A 271 3.84 -27.21 9.37
CA PHE A 271 4.86 -27.45 8.36
C PHE A 271 4.95 -28.86 7.81
N ASP A 272 4.30 -29.82 8.40
CA ASP A 272 4.44 -31.23 8.06
C ASP A 272 3.14 -31.81 7.48
N SER A 273 2.53 -31.07 6.58
CA SER A 273 1.34 -31.50 5.83
C SER A 273 1.74 -32.30 4.59
N ASP A 274 0.85 -33.20 4.14
CA ASP A 274 0.91 -33.90 2.86
C ASP A 274 0.32 -33.09 1.68
N GLU A 275 -0.35 -31.96 2.02
CA GLU A 275 -0.88 -30.98 1.05
C GLU A 275 -0.58 -29.56 1.51
N ASP A 276 -0.22 -28.69 0.57
CA ASP A 276 -0.02 -27.26 0.83
C ASP A 276 -1.37 -26.51 0.72
N HIS A 277 -1.89 -26.09 1.87
CA HIS A 277 -3.14 -25.34 1.92
C HIS A 277 -2.98 -23.84 1.67
N LEU A 278 -1.75 -23.35 1.52
CA LEU A 278 -1.52 -21.96 1.12
C LEU A 278 -1.75 -21.77 -0.37
N SER A 279 -2.86 -21.11 -0.71
CA SER A 279 -3.11 -20.71 -2.09
C SER A 279 -3.01 -19.20 -2.23
N ILE A 280 -2.15 -18.73 -3.13
CA ILE A 280 -2.03 -17.33 -3.47
C ILE A 280 -3.09 -16.97 -4.52
N THR A 281 -4.06 -16.15 -4.12
CA THR A 281 -5.20 -15.72 -4.94
C THR A 281 -5.08 -14.25 -5.34
N SER A 282 -6.12 -13.67 -5.92
CA SER A 282 -6.17 -12.24 -6.23
C SER A 282 -6.23 -11.34 -5.00
N TRP A 283 -6.75 -11.85 -3.87
CA TRP A 283 -6.78 -11.13 -2.59
C TRP A 283 -6.61 -12.07 -1.41
N GLN A 284 -5.64 -11.78 -0.57
CA GLN A 284 -5.45 -12.47 0.71
C GLN A 284 -4.85 -11.57 1.77
N SER A 285 -5.19 -11.88 3.01
CA SER A 285 -4.73 -11.19 4.20
C SER A 285 -4.23 -12.20 5.23
N PHE A 286 -3.06 -11.93 5.78
CA PHE A 286 -2.39 -12.73 6.80
C PHE A 286 -2.41 -11.95 8.11
N GLU A 287 -3.16 -12.46 9.11
CA GLU A 287 -3.14 -11.94 10.46
C GLU A 287 -1.95 -12.51 11.22
N MET A 288 -1.09 -11.63 11.72
CA MET A 288 0.21 -12.01 12.29
C MET A 288 0.26 -11.93 13.82
N GLU A 289 -0.76 -11.39 14.51
CA GLU A 289 -0.67 -11.11 15.95
C GLU A 289 -0.29 -12.35 16.77
N THR A 290 -0.92 -13.48 16.48
CA THR A 290 -0.63 -14.75 17.16
C THR A 290 0.75 -15.28 16.79
N LEU A 291 1.12 -15.21 15.52
CA LEU A 291 2.43 -15.63 15.03
C LEU A 291 3.56 -14.83 15.69
N MET A 292 3.41 -13.51 15.82
CA MET A 292 4.42 -12.63 16.43
C MET A 292 4.70 -12.96 17.89
N ASN A 293 3.76 -13.59 18.59
CA ASN A 293 3.95 -14.08 19.95
C ASN A 293 4.75 -15.39 20.00
N ALA A 294 4.78 -16.15 18.90
CA ALA A 294 5.51 -17.42 18.75
C ALA A 294 6.91 -17.19 18.14
N LYS A 295 7.79 -16.49 18.87
CA LYS A 295 9.07 -15.94 18.38
C LYS A 295 9.93 -16.90 17.54
N ARG A 296 9.94 -18.21 17.85
CA ARG A 296 10.78 -19.21 17.19
C ARG A 296 10.36 -19.53 15.74
N ILE A 297 9.08 -19.39 15.44
CA ILE A 297 8.52 -19.86 14.17
C ILE A 297 8.19 -18.71 13.20
N VAL A 298 8.23 -17.46 13.68
CA VAL A 298 7.88 -16.27 12.89
C VAL A 298 8.68 -16.23 11.60
N ALA A 299 10.00 -16.39 11.70
CA ALA A 299 10.89 -16.27 10.57
C ALA A 299 10.64 -17.38 9.54
N SER A 300 10.64 -18.63 9.97
CA SER A 300 10.42 -19.77 9.07
C SER A 300 9.07 -19.72 8.38
N THR A 301 8.00 -19.30 9.10
CA THR A 301 6.65 -19.15 8.52
C THR A 301 6.60 -18.05 7.47
N LEU A 302 7.09 -16.86 7.82
CA LEU A 302 7.04 -15.72 6.91
C LEU A 302 7.96 -15.92 5.70
N MET A 303 9.15 -16.53 5.87
CA MET A 303 10.03 -16.86 4.77
C MET A 303 9.39 -17.85 3.79
N TYR A 304 8.65 -18.84 4.31
CA TYR A 304 7.87 -19.75 3.46
C TYR A 304 6.77 -18.99 2.67
N ILE A 305 5.98 -18.16 3.35
CA ILE A 305 4.92 -17.38 2.69
C ILE A 305 5.52 -16.43 1.66
N PHE A 306 6.64 -15.76 1.97
CA PHE A 306 7.35 -14.87 1.04
C PHE A 306 7.85 -15.62 -0.20
N HIS A 307 8.42 -16.81 -0.01
CA HIS A 307 8.83 -17.67 -1.12
C HIS A 307 7.66 -18.00 -2.05
N ARG A 308 6.53 -18.45 -1.47
CA ARG A 308 5.32 -18.76 -2.24
C ARG A 308 4.75 -17.54 -2.98
N ILE A 309 4.82 -16.35 -2.38
CA ILE A 309 4.43 -15.09 -3.04
C ILE A 309 5.37 -14.80 -4.22
N GLU A 310 6.68 -14.93 -4.02
CA GLU A 310 7.65 -14.72 -5.09
C GLU A 310 7.44 -15.67 -6.27
N ASP A 311 7.19 -16.92 -6.02
CA ASP A 311 6.90 -17.90 -7.07
C ASP A 311 5.73 -17.44 -7.92
N VAL A 312 4.63 -17.08 -7.27
CA VAL A 312 3.46 -16.59 -7.97
C VAL A 312 3.74 -15.30 -8.73
N VAL A 313 4.50 -14.37 -8.15
CA VAL A 313 4.82 -13.08 -8.77
C VAL A 313 5.84 -13.24 -9.90
N LYS A 314 6.87 -14.09 -9.75
CA LYS A 314 7.93 -14.30 -10.75
C LYS A 314 7.47 -15.18 -11.91
N ASN A 315 6.71 -16.25 -11.64
CA ASN A 315 6.20 -17.17 -12.64
C ASN A 315 5.03 -16.59 -13.45
N ASN A 316 4.42 -15.56 -12.94
CA ASN A 316 3.31 -14.83 -13.55
C ASN A 316 3.75 -13.90 -14.71
N LYS A 317 4.84 -14.17 -15.39
CA LYS A 317 5.20 -13.51 -16.68
C LYS A 317 4.24 -13.84 -17.82
N LEU A 318 3.26 -14.68 -17.57
CA LEU A 318 2.23 -15.03 -18.55
C LEU A 318 1.30 -13.83 -18.78
N GLU A 319 1.01 -13.59 -20.03
CA GLU A 319 0.19 -12.49 -20.54
C GLU A 319 -1.09 -12.25 -19.73
N GLY A 320 -1.39 -11.01 -19.41
CA GLY A 320 -2.66 -10.59 -18.80
C GLY A 320 -2.67 -10.40 -17.29
N GLN A 321 -1.52 -10.39 -16.61
CA GLN A 321 -1.48 -10.18 -15.15
C GLN A 321 -1.37 -8.72 -14.77
N GLY A 322 -2.27 -8.33 -13.85
CA GLY A 322 -2.33 -7.00 -13.28
C GLY A 322 -1.24 -6.74 -12.24
N PRO A 323 -1.16 -5.49 -11.75
CA PRO A 323 -0.19 -5.11 -10.73
C PRO A 323 -0.48 -5.79 -9.39
N THR A 324 0.58 -6.17 -8.66
CA THR A 324 0.46 -6.72 -7.31
C THR A 324 0.83 -5.65 -6.28
N LEU A 325 0.01 -5.52 -5.24
CA LEU A 325 0.28 -4.73 -4.03
C LEU A 325 0.53 -5.67 -2.86
N ILE A 326 1.70 -5.57 -2.24
CA ILE A 326 2.03 -6.24 -0.98
C ILE A 326 2.02 -5.16 0.10
N VAL A 327 1.17 -5.32 1.11
CA VAL A 327 1.08 -4.41 2.25
C VAL A 327 1.70 -5.09 3.47
N LEU A 328 2.69 -4.42 4.06
CA LEU A 328 3.36 -4.86 5.28
C LEU A 328 3.01 -3.87 6.40
N ASP A 329 1.94 -4.15 7.15
CA ASP A 329 1.63 -3.37 8.34
C ASP A 329 2.56 -3.75 9.48
N GLU A 330 2.89 -2.79 10.34
CA GLU A 330 3.91 -2.92 11.39
C GLU A 330 5.26 -3.42 10.84
N CYS A 331 5.73 -2.81 9.75
CA CYS A 331 6.91 -3.24 8.99
C CYS A 331 8.22 -3.27 9.80
N TRP A 332 8.27 -2.64 10.98
CA TRP A 332 9.42 -2.71 11.89
C TRP A 332 9.75 -4.15 12.29
N VAL A 333 8.75 -5.04 12.36
CA VAL A 333 8.95 -6.48 12.63
C VAL A 333 9.89 -7.12 11.61
N PHE A 334 9.70 -6.77 10.34
CA PHE A 334 10.51 -7.27 9.24
C PHE A 334 11.90 -6.60 9.17
N PHE A 335 12.02 -5.35 9.65
CA PHE A 335 13.28 -4.61 9.60
C PHE A 335 14.25 -4.97 10.72
N GLN A 336 13.74 -5.42 11.87
CA GLN A 336 14.56 -5.80 13.02
C GLN A 336 15.21 -7.17 12.87
N ASN A 337 14.60 -8.10 12.14
CA ASN A 337 15.18 -9.40 11.89
C ASN A 337 16.11 -9.34 10.65
N PRO A 338 17.39 -9.73 10.77
CA PRO A 338 18.37 -9.64 9.68
C PRO A 338 17.96 -10.39 8.41
N MET A 339 17.34 -11.58 8.54
CA MET A 339 16.90 -12.39 7.40
C MET A 339 15.81 -11.66 6.60
N PHE A 340 14.80 -11.13 7.30
CA PHE A 340 13.76 -10.34 6.65
C PHE A 340 14.31 -9.05 6.04
N ALA A 341 15.22 -8.37 6.75
CA ALA A 341 15.84 -7.15 6.25
C ALA A 341 16.54 -7.39 4.91
N GLU A 342 17.31 -8.48 4.77
CA GLU A 342 17.93 -8.86 3.49
C GLU A 342 16.89 -9.23 2.43
N LYS A 343 15.83 -9.96 2.78
CA LYS A 343 14.76 -10.31 1.85
C LYS A 343 14.00 -9.07 1.36
N ILE A 344 13.71 -8.13 2.24
CA ILE A 344 13.09 -6.86 1.87
C ILE A 344 14.01 -6.02 0.97
N LYS A 345 15.32 -6.00 1.21
CA LYS A 345 16.28 -5.35 0.29
C LYS A 345 16.26 -5.98 -1.11
N GLU A 346 16.17 -7.29 -1.18
CA GLU A 346 16.02 -8.01 -2.46
C GLU A 346 14.70 -7.61 -3.15
N TRP A 347 13.60 -7.62 -2.43
CA TRP A 347 12.28 -7.27 -2.92
C TRP A 347 12.24 -5.84 -3.48
N LEU A 348 12.77 -4.87 -2.76
CA LEU A 348 12.82 -3.48 -3.20
C LEU A 348 13.62 -3.29 -4.51
N LYS A 349 14.58 -4.16 -4.79
CA LYS A 349 15.37 -4.12 -6.04
C LYS A 349 14.73 -4.91 -7.19
N THR A 350 14.01 -5.99 -6.88
CA THR A 350 13.61 -6.99 -7.90
C THR A 350 12.13 -6.93 -8.25
N LEU A 351 11.24 -6.72 -7.28
CA LEU A 351 9.78 -6.88 -7.47
C LEU A 351 9.18 -5.87 -8.44
N ARG A 352 9.78 -4.69 -8.60
CA ARG A 352 9.33 -3.70 -9.61
C ARG A 352 9.33 -4.27 -11.03
N LYS A 353 10.27 -5.20 -11.34
CA LYS A 353 10.34 -5.87 -12.65
C LYS A 353 9.16 -6.79 -12.94
N TYR A 354 8.42 -7.15 -11.90
CA TYR A 354 7.24 -8.00 -11.94
C TYR A 354 5.96 -7.23 -11.65
N ASN A 355 5.98 -5.91 -11.90
CA ASN A 355 4.84 -5.01 -11.65
C ASN A 355 4.27 -5.15 -10.23
N THR A 356 5.16 -5.30 -9.25
CA THR A 356 4.80 -5.50 -7.84
C THR A 356 5.28 -4.33 -7.00
N SER A 357 4.36 -3.77 -6.24
CA SER A 357 4.58 -2.66 -5.31
C SER A 357 4.53 -3.16 -3.88
N VAL A 358 5.42 -2.67 -3.02
CA VAL A 358 5.40 -2.94 -1.57
C VAL A 358 5.04 -1.66 -0.84
N LEU A 359 3.99 -1.72 -0.02
CA LEU A 359 3.55 -0.64 0.84
C LEU A 359 3.93 -0.98 2.29
N PHE A 360 4.92 -0.29 2.81
CA PHE A 360 5.34 -0.41 4.20
C PHE A 360 4.53 0.54 5.07
N ALA A 361 4.06 0.05 6.21
CA ALA A 361 3.37 0.88 7.18
C ALA A 361 3.93 0.66 8.58
N THR A 362 4.07 1.74 9.35
CA THR A 362 4.55 1.69 10.73
C THR A 362 3.98 2.83 11.57
N GLN A 363 3.96 2.62 12.87
CA GLN A 363 3.60 3.65 13.85
C GLN A 363 4.82 4.45 14.34
N SER A 364 6.04 3.95 14.13
CA SER A 364 7.26 4.51 14.69
C SER A 364 8.24 4.93 13.60
N LEU A 365 8.55 6.23 13.59
CA LEU A 365 9.64 6.78 12.79
C LEU A 365 11.00 6.23 13.21
N ASP A 366 11.18 6.06 14.54
CA ASP A 366 12.42 5.58 15.13
C ASP A 366 12.81 4.19 14.67
N ASP A 367 11.84 3.27 14.59
CA ASP A 367 12.09 1.89 14.20
C ASP A 367 12.57 1.78 12.75
N VAL A 368 12.04 2.62 11.88
CA VAL A 368 12.50 2.70 10.49
C VAL A 368 13.86 3.38 10.41
N ALA A 369 14.04 4.51 11.08
CA ALA A 369 15.28 5.30 11.03
C ALA A 369 16.50 4.54 11.61
N LYS A 370 16.28 3.68 12.61
CA LYS A 370 17.33 2.86 13.24
C LYS A 370 17.55 1.51 12.54
N SER A 371 16.75 1.18 11.52
CA SER A 371 16.89 -0.10 10.82
C SER A 371 18.14 -0.14 9.94
N ALA A 372 18.73 -1.33 9.81
CA ALA A 372 19.90 -1.57 8.93
C ALA A 372 19.60 -1.34 7.45
N ILE A 373 18.32 -1.22 7.06
CA ILE A 373 17.89 -1.04 5.67
C ILE A 373 17.29 0.34 5.41
N PHE A 374 17.41 1.29 6.35
CA PHE A 374 16.82 2.62 6.27
C PHE A 374 17.09 3.31 4.93
N ASP A 375 18.37 3.40 4.53
CA ASP A 375 18.76 4.07 3.27
C ASP A 375 18.16 3.38 2.05
N THR A 376 18.04 2.05 2.08
CA THR A 376 17.41 1.29 1.00
C THR A 376 15.92 1.56 0.93
N VAL A 377 15.23 1.58 2.06
CA VAL A 377 13.80 1.89 2.14
C VAL A 377 13.55 3.33 1.68
N LEU A 378 14.33 4.29 2.17
CA LEU A 378 14.18 5.71 1.85
C LEU A 378 14.40 5.99 0.34
N SER A 379 15.39 5.35 -0.26
CA SER A 379 15.70 5.50 -1.70
C SER A 379 14.70 4.77 -2.60
N SER A 380 14.17 3.65 -2.17
CA SER A 380 13.24 2.82 -2.96
C SER A 380 11.78 3.26 -2.79
N CYS A 381 11.37 3.74 -1.61
CA CYS A 381 10.01 4.22 -1.35
C CYS A 381 9.94 5.73 -1.66
N GLN A 382 9.75 6.05 -2.93
CA GLN A 382 9.69 7.44 -3.38
C GLN A 382 8.37 8.12 -3.03
N SER A 383 7.30 7.39 -2.89
CA SER A 383 6.01 7.87 -2.38
C SER A 383 5.92 7.65 -0.88
N ARG A 384 5.74 8.72 -0.11
CA ARG A 384 5.67 8.67 1.34
C ARG A 384 4.42 9.38 1.82
N ILE A 385 3.73 8.79 2.80
CA ILE A 385 2.54 9.37 3.40
C ILE A 385 2.77 9.46 4.91
N PHE A 386 2.71 10.67 5.42
CA PHE A 386 2.86 10.94 6.85
C PHE A 386 1.48 11.29 7.41
N LEU A 387 1.13 10.63 8.50
CA LEU A 387 -0.11 10.88 9.21
C LEU A 387 0.10 11.94 10.29
N PRO A 388 -0.98 12.59 10.76
CA PRO A 388 -0.88 13.62 11.78
C PRO A 388 -0.16 13.18 13.04
N ASP A 389 0.84 13.95 13.44
CA ASP A 389 1.63 13.74 14.65
C ASP A 389 1.87 15.07 15.37
N LYS A 390 1.10 15.33 16.44
CA LYS A 390 1.22 16.56 17.22
C LYS A 390 2.60 16.76 17.84
N LEU A 391 3.35 15.68 18.04
CA LEU A 391 4.69 15.72 18.61
C LEU A 391 5.76 16.01 17.56
N ALA A 392 5.43 16.07 16.27
CA ALA A 392 6.37 16.30 15.17
C ALA A 392 7.15 17.61 15.32
N ILE A 393 6.58 18.62 16.00
CA ILE A 393 7.22 19.92 16.24
C ILE A 393 8.23 19.90 17.40
N THR A 394 8.33 18.83 18.19
CA THR A 394 9.35 18.71 19.24
C THR A 394 10.73 18.53 18.62
N GLU A 395 11.77 19.04 19.28
CA GLU A 395 13.12 19.08 18.71
C GLU A 395 13.63 17.70 18.28
N SER A 396 13.49 16.70 19.15
CA SER A 396 13.90 15.32 18.87
C SER A 396 13.16 14.69 17.68
N ARG A 397 11.85 14.96 17.57
CA ARG A 397 11.05 14.45 16.44
C ARG A 397 11.30 15.17 15.14
N GLN A 398 11.57 16.49 15.17
CA GLN A 398 11.95 17.25 14.00
C GLN A 398 13.21 16.70 13.31
N GLU A 399 14.20 16.25 14.09
CA GLU A 399 15.41 15.63 13.56
C GLU A 399 15.09 14.32 12.81
N LEU A 400 14.21 13.50 13.39
CA LEU A 400 13.74 12.28 12.72
C LEU A 400 13.02 12.59 11.40
N TYR A 401 12.08 13.52 11.39
CA TYR A 401 11.40 13.92 10.14
C TYR A 401 12.38 14.47 9.10
N ARG A 402 13.42 15.19 9.53
CA ARG A 402 14.48 15.67 8.62
C ARG A 402 15.29 14.53 8.01
N SER A 403 15.55 13.44 8.74
CA SER A 403 16.22 12.25 8.17
C SER A 403 15.42 11.61 7.05
N PHE A 404 14.09 11.77 7.04
CA PHE A 404 13.22 11.39 5.93
C PHE A 404 13.17 12.44 4.80
N GLY A 405 13.93 13.54 4.88
CA GLY A 405 14.01 14.57 3.87
C GLY A 405 12.99 15.71 3.99
N LEU A 406 12.21 15.77 5.07
CA LEU A 406 11.21 16.82 5.27
C LEU A 406 11.79 18.10 5.83
N ASN A 407 11.31 19.24 5.35
CA ASN A 407 11.67 20.56 5.88
C ASN A 407 10.74 20.98 7.04
N ARG A 408 11.09 22.07 7.74
CA ARG A 408 10.34 22.57 8.90
C ARG A 408 8.87 22.86 8.61
N GLN A 409 8.57 23.40 7.41
CA GLN A 409 7.20 23.74 7.03
C GLN A 409 6.37 22.49 6.81
N GLN A 410 6.92 21.47 6.16
CA GLN A 410 6.28 20.17 5.95
C GLN A 410 5.98 19.49 7.29
N VAL A 411 6.96 19.51 8.21
CA VAL A 411 6.76 18.98 9.58
C VAL A 411 5.68 19.73 10.33
N SER A 412 5.61 21.07 10.18
CA SER A 412 4.55 21.88 10.76
C SER A 412 3.18 21.52 10.20
N LEU A 413 3.06 21.26 8.90
CA LEU A 413 1.80 20.79 8.30
C LEU A 413 1.35 19.44 8.90
N ILE A 414 2.26 18.49 9.06
CA ILE A 414 1.98 17.17 9.68
C ILE A 414 1.51 17.35 11.13
N ALA A 415 2.15 18.26 11.89
CA ALA A 415 1.81 18.49 13.30
C ALA A 415 0.42 19.11 13.51
N HIS A 416 -0.02 19.95 12.58
CA HIS A 416 -1.31 20.66 12.67
C HIS A 416 -2.43 19.95 11.90
N ALA A 417 -2.12 18.92 11.14
CA ALA A 417 -3.08 18.14 10.39
C ALA A 417 -4.09 17.43 11.32
N GLN A 418 -5.32 17.28 10.85
CA GLN A 418 -6.41 16.66 11.60
C GLN A 418 -6.30 15.13 11.55
N ALA A 419 -6.10 14.50 12.70
CA ALA A 419 -6.04 13.03 12.82
C ALA A 419 -7.31 12.37 12.27
N GLN A 420 -7.15 11.20 11.64
CA GLN A 420 -8.21 10.39 11.00
C GLN A 420 -8.88 11.04 9.77
N ARG A 421 -8.42 12.22 9.35
CA ARG A 421 -8.98 12.93 8.19
C ARG A 421 -7.93 13.35 7.19
N GLU A 422 -6.84 13.94 7.65
CA GLU A 422 -5.81 14.53 6.80
C GLU A 422 -4.55 13.69 6.78
N TYR A 423 -3.91 13.64 5.63
CA TYR A 423 -2.72 12.86 5.33
C TYR A 423 -1.76 13.71 4.52
N TYR A 424 -0.48 13.68 4.85
CA TYR A 424 0.53 14.43 4.13
C TYR A 424 1.30 13.52 3.17
N TYR A 425 1.08 13.68 1.87
CA TYR A 425 1.81 12.98 0.82
C TYR A 425 3.07 13.75 0.46
N ASP A 426 4.19 13.03 0.32
CA ASP A 426 5.48 13.57 -0.13
C ASP A 426 6.10 12.65 -1.19
N SER A 427 6.64 13.28 -2.25
CA SER A 427 7.35 12.59 -3.32
C SER A 427 8.24 13.55 -4.10
N PRO A 428 9.20 13.06 -4.92
CA PRO A 428 9.99 13.88 -5.82
C PRO A 428 9.17 14.71 -6.83
N SER A 429 7.94 14.31 -7.10
CA SER A 429 7.04 15.02 -8.02
C SER A 429 6.28 16.18 -7.36
N GLY A 430 6.16 16.17 -6.05
CA GLY A 430 5.47 17.18 -5.26
C GLY A 430 4.91 16.61 -3.96
N SER A 431 4.40 17.52 -3.12
CA SER A 431 3.85 17.22 -1.82
C SER A 431 2.45 17.81 -1.67
N ARG A 432 1.56 17.15 -0.93
CA ARG A 432 0.20 17.62 -0.72
C ARG A 432 -0.41 17.11 0.59
N LEU A 433 -1.09 18.00 1.31
CA LEU A 433 -2.03 17.62 2.36
C LEU A 433 -3.38 17.28 1.71
N PHE A 434 -3.95 16.13 2.05
CA PHE A 434 -5.21 15.65 1.47
C PHE A 434 -6.10 14.97 2.50
N ASN A 435 -7.39 14.84 2.19
CA ASN A 435 -8.42 14.18 2.98
C ASN A 435 -9.09 13.08 2.14
N LEU A 436 -9.29 11.90 2.72
CA LEU A 436 -9.97 10.77 2.03
C LEU A 436 -11.46 11.03 1.80
N ALA A 437 -12.08 11.95 2.57
CA ALA A 437 -13.50 12.30 2.47
C ALA A 437 -14.46 11.10 2.61
N LEU A 438 -14.11 10.13 3.43
CA LEU A 438 -14.89 8.90 3.61
C LEU A 438 -16.21 9.12 4.35
N ASP A 439 -16.39 10.27 5.02
CA ASP A 439 -17.65 10.72 5.57
C ASP A 439 -18.73 10.92 4.49
N LEU A 440 -18.35 11.16 3.25
CA LEU A 440 -19.24 11.20 2.10
C LEU A 440 -19.55 9.83 1.48
N CYS A 441 -18.87 8.78 1.95
CA CYS A 441 -18.99 7.42 1.43
C CYS A 441 -19.20 6.38 2.56
N PRO A 442 -20.37 6.38 3.24
CA PRO A 442 -20.63 5.47 4.36
C PRO A 442 -20.46 4.00 3.99
N PHE A 443 -20.77 3.63 2.76
CA PHE A 443 -20.56 2.29 2.24
C PHE A 443 -19.09 1.89 2.33
N THR A 444 -18.18 2.65 1.72
CA THR A 444 -16.74 2.39 1.78
C THR A 444 -16.23 2.43 3.22
N LEU A 445 -16.64 3.43 3.98
CA LEU A 445 -16.21 3.61 5.37
C LEU A 445 -16.52 2.37 6.23
N SER A 446 -17.67 1.73 6.02
CA SER A 446 -18.06 0.51 6.78
C SER A 446 -17.10 -0.66 6.61
N TYR A 447 -16.43 -0.77 5.47
CA TYR A 447 -15.46 -1.83 5.19
C TYR A 447 -14.03 -1.48 5.60
N VAL A 448 -13.66 -0.20 5.52
CA VAL A 448 -12.27 0.23 5.73
C VAL A 448 -11.99 0.72 7.15
N ALA A 449 -13.01 1.18 7.88
CA ALA A 449 -12.90 1.63 9.27
C ALA A 449 -13.32 0.50 10.23
N VAL A 450 -12.37 -0.32 10.65
CA VAL A 450 -12.63 -1.50 11.46
C VAL A 450 -12.50 -1.18 12.95
N SER A 451 -13.50 -1.56 13.72
CA SER A 451 -13.55 -1.49 15.18
C SER A 451 -13.80 -2.89 15.77
N ASP A 452 -13.60 -3.06 17.08
CA ASP A 452 -13.91 -4.33 17.76
C ASP A 452 -15.36 -4.76 17.55
N VAL A 453 -16.29 -3.80 17.50
CA VAL A 453 -17.72 -4.05 17.22
C VAL A 453 -17.89 -4.56 15.79
N ALA A 454 -17.20 -3.96 14.83
CA ALA A 454 -17.23 -4.38 13.43
C ALA A 454 -16.63 -5.80 13.27
N LEU A 455 -15.52 -6.11 13.96
CA LEU A 455 -14.92 -7.45 13.96
C LEU A 455 -15.86 -8.51 14.57
N ALA A 456 -16.50 -8.20 15.69
CA ALA A 456 -17.47 -9.11 16.30
C ALA A 456 -18.68 -9.36 15.39
N LYS A 457 -19.18 -8.30 14.73
CA LYS A 457 -20.24 -8.39 13.73
C LYS A 457 -19.80 -9.24 12.53
N CYS A 458 -18.62 -8.97 11.99
CA CYS A 458 -18.04 -9.73 10.88
C CYS A 458 -17.95 -11.22 11.22
N LYS A 459 -17.41 -11.57 12.39
CA LYS A 459 -17.33 -12.95 12.86
C LYS A 459 -18.71 -13.61 12.94
N ARG A 460 -19.68 -12.96 13.56
CA ARG A 460 -21.05 -13.51 13.67
C ARG A 460 -21.68 -13.77 12.31
N ILE A 461 -21.52 -12.84 11.36
CA ILE A 461 -22.06 -13.02 10.00
C ILE A 461 -21.39 -14.20 9.31
N LEU A 462 -20.06 -14.33 9.39
CA LEU A 462 -19.33 -15.47 8.82
C LEU A 462 -19.75 -16.82 9.44
N ASP A 463 -19.87 -16.87 10.75
CA ASP A 463 -20.25 -18.09 11.48
C ASP A 463 -21.70 -18.51 11.17
N THR A 464 -22.60 -17.56 10.87
CA THR A 464 -24.02 -17.83 10.66
C THR A 464 -24.38 -18.03 9.19
N TYR A 465 -23.80 -17.24 8.28
CA TYR A 465 -24.23 -17.16 6.88
C TYR A 465 -23.15 -17.53 5.88
N GLY A 466 -21.90 -17.68 6.33
CA GLY A 466 -20.73 -17.93 5.47
C GLY A 466 -20.28 -16.73 4.65
N LEU A 467 -19.19 -16.93 3.92
CA LEU A 467 -18.56 -15.86 3.12
C LEU A 467 -19.42 -15.44 1.91
N GLU A 468 -20.15 -16.38 1.31
CA GLU A 468 -20.96 -16.10 0.10
C GLU A 468 -22.05 -15.05 0.35
N ARG A 469 -22.68 -15.09 1.55
CA ARG A 469 -23.73 -14.16 1.93
C ARG A 469 -23.24 -13.00 2.79
N PHE A 470 -21.93 -12.87 2.97
CA PHE A 470 -21.33 -11.87 3.85
C PHE A 470 -21.79 -10.45 3.49
N ASN A 471 -21.65 -10.04 2.23
CA ASN A 471 -21.96 -8.68 1.80
C ASN A 471 -23.46 -8.36 1.98
N GLU A 472 -24.37 -9.28 1.60
CA GLU A 472 -25.82 -9.09 1.78
C GLU A 472 -26.15 -8.78 3.25
N MET A 473 -25.60 -9.59 4.16
CA MET A 473 -25.87 -9.45 5.59
C MET A 473 -25.15 -8.23 6.20
N TRP A 474 -23.92 -7.93 5.73
CA TRP A 474 -23.18 -6.74 6.15
C TRP A 474 -23.92 -5.45 5.82
N TRP A 475 -24.45 -5.34 4.61
CA TRP A 475 -25.23 -4.18 4.18
C TRP A 475 -26.50 -4.03 5.01
N LYS A 476 -27.25 -5.12 5.19
CA LYS A 476 -28.49 -5.12 5.97
C LYS A 476 -28.25 -4.69 7.43
N GLU A 477 -27.22 -5.24 8.08
CA GLU A 477 -26.93 -4.97 9.48
C GLU A 477 -26.29 -3.59 9.73
N ASN A 478 -25.72 -2.97 8.71
CA ASN A 478 -25.19 -1.60 8.79
C ASN A 478 -26.13 -0.57 8.16
N GLU A 479 -27.36 -0.98 7.77
CA GLU A 479 -28.38 -0.11 7.16
C GLU A 479 -27.81 0.69 5.96
N LEU A 480 -26.97 0.01 5.14
CA LEU A 480 -26.31 0.64 4.01
C LEU A 480 -27.23 0.63 2.79
N GLU A 481 -27.49 1.79 2.24
CA GLU A 481 -28.10 1.92 0.92
C GLU A 481 -27.08 1.56 -0.16
N LEU A 482 -27.47 0.64 -1.05
CA LEU A 482 -26.64 0.35 -2.22
C LEU A 482 -26.64 1.57 -3.12
N PRO A 483 -25.47 2.06 -3.55
CA PRO A 483 -25.43 3.11 -4.55
C PRO A 483 -26.12 2.62 -5.82
N ASP A 484 -27.02 3.45 -6.38
CA ASP A 484 -27.64 3.21 -7.68
C ASP A 484 -26.55 3.23 -8.77
N TYR A 485 -25.92 2.08 -8.99
CA TYR A 485 -25.11 1.90 -10.18
C TYR A 485 -26.03 1.51 -11.35
N PRO A 486 -25.91 2.17 -12.50
CA PRO A 486 -26.56 1.71 -13.73
C PRO A 486 -26.06 0.30 -14.03
N ARG A 487 -26.97 -0.67 -14.02
CA ARG A 487 -26.68 -2.12 -13.96
C ARG A 487 -25.99 -2.71 -15.15
N GLU A 488 -25.70 -2.04 -16.25
CA GLU A 488 -25.18 -2.72 -17.46
C GLU A 488 -24.30 -1.88 -18.42
N GLU A 489 -24.07 -0.58 -18.22
CA GLU A 489 -23.27 0.22 -19.17
C GLU A 489 -21.84 0.55 -18.73
N ALA A 490 -21.38 0.12 -17.57
CA ALA A 490 -20.06 0.45 -17.03
C ALA A 490 -18.95 -0.58 -17.29
N ILE A 491 -19.19 -1.60 -18.13
CA ILE A 491 -18.19 -2.65 -18.43
C ILE A 491 -17.59 -2.51 -19.84
N ALA A 492 -17.94 -1.44 -20.55
CA ALA A 492 -17.40 -1.17 -21.88
C ALA A 492 -16.66 0.18 -21.93
N ILE A 493 -15.57 0.32 -21.14
CA ILE A 493 -14.50 1.32 -21.38
C ILE A 493 -13.15 0.68 -21.05
#